data_6ddc1d28a5c68cf3f45e416260ec4045
#
_entry.id   6ddc1d28a5c68cf3f45e416260ec4045
#
_cell.length_a   1.000
_cell.length_b   1.000
_cell.length_c   1.000
_cell.angle_alpha   90.00
_cell.angle_beta   90.00
_cell.angle_gamma   90.00
#
_symmetry.space_group_name_H-M   'P 1'
#
loop_
_entity.id
_entity.type
_entity.pdbx_description
1 polymer ?
#
loop_
_entity_poly.entity_id
_entity_poly.type
_entity_poly.pdbx_seq_one_letter_code
_entity_poly.pdbx_strand_id
1 'polypeptide(L)'
;MLDGRVAIVTGGSTGIGRAIAETYLDHGATVVIANRSPDTGHETAAALDCEFVRCDVSAYDQVTALVEATVKEYGRLDVVVNNAGIGRTGSIEEMDLDDWHDVLDVNLTGTMYGTRAALPHLKATDGCVINVGSIYGLVAGPNATAYAAAKAAVANLTRSVAVDYADEGVRVNGICPGFVETPMTAEAFEADEFYEYVRGSTPMGRVAQPEEIAGIALFLASDAASYVTGVNVPVDGGWTAQ
;
A
#
# COMPACT_ATOMS: atom_id res chain seq x y z
N MET A 1 -10.95 5.48 -16.04
CA MET A 1 -10.56 4.05 -15.88
C MET A 1 -11.26 3.40 -14.69
N LEU A 2 -11.65 4.21 -13.70
CA LEU A 2 -12.30 3.76 -12.46
C LEU A 2 -13.67 4.41 -12.25
N ASP A 3 -14.33 4.85 -13.32
CA ASP A 3 -15.64 5.50 -13.25
C ASP A 3 -16.63 4.70 -12.41
N GLY A 4 -17.21 5.35 -11.38
CA GLY A 4 -18.20 4.76 -10.49
C GLY A 4 -17.68 3.69 -9.54
N ARG A 5 -16.36 3.45 -9.46
CA ARG A 5 -15.75 2.56 -8.46
C ARG A 5 -15.52 3.28 -7.16
N VAL A 6 -15.63 2.56 -6.07
CA VAL A 6 -15.36 3.03 -4.71
C VAL A 6 -14.08 2.36 -4.21
N ALA A 7 -13.13 3.18 -3.76
CA ALA A 7 -11.82 2.72 -3.30
C ALA A 7 -11.51 3.18 -1.87
N ILE A 8 -10.94 2.31 -1.06
CA ILE A 8 -10.30 2.64 0.21
C ILE A 8 -8.78 2.65 0.02
N VAL A 9 -8.10 3.71 0.50
CA VAL A 9 -6.64 3.79 0.51
C VAL A 9 -6.15 4.02 1.94
N THR A 10 -5.55 3.00 2.54
CA THR A 10 -4.94 3.14 3.87
C THR A 10 -3.58 3.84 3.79
N GLY A 11 -3.26 4.70 4.76
CA GLY A 11 -2.10 5.59 4.65
C GLY A 11 -2.23 6.60 3.52
N GLY A 12 -3.47 6.97 3.15
CA GLY A 12 -3.80 7.79 1.98
C GLY A 12 -3.54 9.28 2.13
N SER A 13 -3.05 9.75 3.29
CA SER A 13 -2.84 11.19 3.51
C SER A 13 -1.46 11.70 3.07
N THR A 14 -0.50 10.83 2.80
CA THR A 14 0.86 11.25 2.42
C THR A 14 1.51 10.26 1.44
N GLY A 15 2.60 10.69 0.81
CA GLY A 15 3.46 9.84 -0.01
C GLY A 15 2.72 9.03 -1.07
N ILE A 16 3.07 7.75 -1.19
CA ILE A 16 2.49 6.83 -2.19
C ILE A 16 0.98 6.74 -2.07
N GLY A 17 0.44 6.63 -0.84
CA GLY A 17 -1.01 6.51 -0.63
C GLY A 17 -1.78 7.73 -1.11
N ARG A 18 -1.25 8.94 -0.87
CA ARG A 18 -1.85 10.19 -1.38
C ARG A 18 -1.85 10.24 -2.90
N ALA A 19 -0.72 9.91 -3.52
CA ALA A 19 -0.60 9.88 -4.98
C ALA A 19 -1.56 8.85 -5.62
N ILE A 20 -1.75 7.69 -4.98
CA ILE A 20 -2.75 6.70 -5.42
C ILE A 20 -4.16 7.26 -5.30
N ALA A 21 -4.50 7.89 -4.16
CA ALA A 21 -5.81 8.48 -3.95
C ALA A 21 -6.13 9.56 -5.00
N GLU A 22 -5.20 10.49 -5.23
CA GLU A 22 -5.30 11.54 -6.25
C GLU A 22 -5.47 10.94 -7.66
N THR A 23 -4.62 9.98 -8.03
CA THR A 23 -4.73 9.29 -9.32
C THR A 23 -6.09 8.59 -9.51
N TYR A 24 -6.63 7.97 -8.47
CA TYR A 24 -7.92 7.30 -8.55
C TYR A 24 -9.08 8.28 -8.72
N LEU A 25 -9.05 9.42 -8.00
CA LEU A 25 -10.02 10.51 -8.16
C LEU A 25 -10.00 11.07 -9.57
N ASP A 26 -8.82 11.36 -10.13
CA ASP A 26 -8.64 11.85 -11.51
C ASP A 26 -9.19 10.87 -12.57
N HIS A 27 -9.31 9.60 -12.21
CA HIS A 27 -9.83 8.56 -13.10
C HIS A 27 -11.26 8.12 -12.78
N GLY A 28 -12.00 8.94 -12.01
CA GLY A 28 -13.45 8.82 -11.79
C GLY A 28 -13.86 7.92 -10.62
N ALA A 29 -12.93 7.51 -9.76
CA ALA A 29 -13.27 6.78 -8.55
C ALA A 29 -13.77 7.72 -7.44
N THR A 30 -14.62 7.20 -6.56
CA THR A 30 -14.84 7.76 -5.23
C THR A 30 -13.80 7.16 -4.29
N VAL A 31 -13.09 8.01 -3.55
CA VAL A 31 -11.99 7.56 -2.69
C VAL A 31 -12.24 7.91 -1.23
N VAL A 32 -12.03 6.94 -0.36
CA VAL A 32 -11.95 7.11 1.10
C VAL A 32 -10.51 6.89 1.52
N ILE A 33 -9.86 7.94 2.03
CA ILE A 33 -8.52 7.80 2.61
C ILE A 33 -8.62 7.49 4.10
N ALA A 34 -7.69 6.67 4.60
CA ALA A 34 -7.65 6.30 6.01
C ALA A 34 -6.24 6.36 6.58
N ASN A 35 -6.09 6.98 7.76
CA ASN A 35 -4.84 7.01 8.52
C ASN A 35 -5.09 7.34 10.00
N ARG A 36 -4.06 7.19 10.84
CA ARG A 36 -4.16 7.42 12.30
C ARG A 36 -4.25 8.90 12.68
N SER A 37 -3.51 9.77 11.97
CA SER A 37 -3.43 11.19 12.26
C SER A 37 -4.65 11.92 11.68
N PRO A 38 -5.53 12.48 12.51
CA PRO A 38 -6.72 13.18 12.00
C PRO A 38 -6.35 14.48 11.28
N ASP A 39 -5.33 15.21 11.74
CA ASP A 39 -4.98 16.52 11.17
C ASP A 39 -4.55 16.41 9.72
N THR A 40 -3.55 15.57 9.43
CA THR A 40 -3.10 15.31 8.05
C THR A 40 -4.16 14.61 7.20
N GLY A 41 -5.02 13.80 7.83
CA GLY A 41 -6.13 13.14 7.14
C GLY A 41 -7.16 14.16 6.64
N HIS A 42 -7.63 15.03 7.48
CA HIS A 42 -8.60 16.07 7.11
C HIS A 42 -8.03 17.10 6.14
N GLU A 43 -6.76 17.50 6.32
CA GLU A 43 -6.08 18.41 5.39
C GLU A 43 -6.01 17.81 3.97
N THR A 44 -5.60 16.55 3.87
CA THR A 44 -5.48 15.87 2.57
C THR A 44 -6.85 15.63 1.95
N ALA A 45 -7.84 15.20 2.73
CA ALA A 45 -9.20 14.98 2.24
C ALA A 45 -9.82 16.27 1.67
N ALA A 46 -9.62 17.39 2.37
CA ALA A 46 -10.06 18.70 1.88
C ALA A 46 -9.32 19.15 0.61
N ALA A 47 -8.02 18.85 0.50
CA ALA A 47 -7.23 19.19 -0.69
C ALA A 47 -7.59 18.35 -1.93
N LEU A 48 -7.98 17.09 -1.73
CA LEU A 48 -8.32 16.16 -2.80
C LEU A 48 -9.84 16.06 -3.08
N ASP A 49 -10.66 16.76 -2.30
CA ASP A 49 -12.14 16.64 -2.34
C ASP A 49 -12.61 15.19 -2.20
N CYS A 50 -12.10 14.50 -1.16
CA CYS A 50 -12.43 13.11 -0.85
C CYS A 50 -12.79 12.92 0.62
N GLU A 51 -13.22 11.72 1.01
CA GLU A 51 -13.56 11.42 2.40
C GLU A 51 -12.35 10.90 3.18
N PHE A 52 -12.29 11.29 4.46
CA PHE A 52 -11.31 10.79 5.42
C PHE A 52 -11.98 10.04 6.56
N VAL A 53 -11.47 8.87 6.87
CA VAL A 53 -11.84 8.09 8.07
C VAL A 53 -10.59 7.82 8.90
N ARG A 54 -10.63 8.23 10.19
CA ARG A 54 -9.54 7.87 11.12
C ARG A 54 -9.54 6.36 11.35
N CYS A 55 -8.39 5.73 11.08
CA CYS A 55 -8.23 4.29 11.25
C CYS A 55 -6.78 3.95 11.63
N ASP A 56 -6.62 3.17 12.69
CA ASP A 56 -5.39 2.43 12.96
C ASP A 56 -5.53 1.04 12.35
N VAL A 57 -4.71 0.73 11.35
CA VAL A 57 -4.78 -0.55 10.63
C VAL A 57 -4.37 -1.75 11.49
N SER A 58 -3.67 -1.54 12.60
CA SER A 58 -3.34 -2.59 13.56
C SER A 58 -4.52 -3.00 14.46
N ALA A 59 -5.64 -2.27 14.40
CA ALA A 59 -6.86 -2.56 15.17
C ALA A 59 -7.97 -3.05 14.23
N TYR A 60 -8.31 -4.34 14.31
CA TYR A 60 -9.26 -4.99 13.40
C TYR A 60 -10.68 -4.37 13.43
N ASP A 61 -11.14 -3.98 14.60
CA ASP A 61 -12.42 -3.30 14.79
C ASP A 61 -12.49 -1.96 14.05
N GLN A 62 -11.40 -1.17 14.05
CA GLN A 62 -11.34 0.09 13.31
C GLN A 62 -11.31 -0.16 11.80
N VAL A 63 -10.58 -1.17 11.33
CA VAL A 63 -10.55 -1.55 9.92
C VAL A 63 -11.92 -2.03 9.43
N THR A 64 -12.60 -2.84 10.24
CA THR A 64 -13.96 -3.29 9.95
C THR A 64 -14.93 -2.10 9.88
N ALA A 65 -14.87 -1.19 10.85
CA ALA A 65 -15.70 0.01 10.87
C ALA A 65 -15.45 0.93 9.66
N LEU A 66 -14.20 1.07 9.20
CA LEU A 66 -13.84 1.80 7.99
C LEU A 66 -14.54 1.20 6.75
N VAL A 67 -14.44 -0.12 6.57
CA VAL A 67 -15.04 -0.81 5.43
C VAL A 67 -16.56 -0.71 5.48
N GLU A 68 -17.18 -0.97 6.63
CA GLU A 68 -18.62 -0.90 6.81
C GLU A 68 -19.16 0.52 6.59
N ALA A 69 -18.46 1.55 7.08
CA ALA A 69 -18.85 2.95 6.86
C ALA A 69 -18.81 3.31 5.36
N THR A 70 -17.75 2.89 4.65
CA THR A 70 -17.61 3.11 3.21
C THR A 70 -18.75 2.44 2.42
N VAL A 71 -19.02 1.17 2.71
CA VAL A 71 -20.09 0.43 2.01
C VAL A 71 -21.46 1.00 2.35
N LYS A 72 -21.69 1.43 3.58
CA LYS A 72 -22.95 2.07 3.99
C LYS A 72 -23.19 3.38 3.25
N GLU A 73 -22.15 4.20 3.07
CA GLU A 73 -22.26 5.51 2.42
C GLU A 73 -22.44 5.39 0.90
N TYR A 74 -21.63 4.54 0.26
CA TYR A 74 -21.55 4.46 -1.20
C TYR A 74 -22.23 3.24 -1.81
N GLY A 75 -22.73 2.30 -1.00
CA GLY A 75 -23.45 1.11 -1.44
C GLY A 75 -22.57 0.01 -2.05
N ARG A 76 -21.25 0.22 -2.17
CA ARG A 76 -20.29 -0.70 -2.77
C ARG A 76 -18.87 -0.47 -2.29
N LEU A 77 -18.00 -1.46 -2.54
CA LEU A 77 -16.55 -1.34 -2.42
C LEU A 77 -15.93 -2.16 -3.55
N ASP A 78 -15.07 -1.53 -4.36
CA ASP A 78 -14.46 -2.13 -5.55
C ASP A 78 -12.95 -2.34 -5.39
N VAL A 79 -12.29 -1.45 -4.65
CA VAL A 79 -10.82 -1.48 -4.52
C VAL A 79 -10.43 -1.23 -3.08
N VAL A 80 -9.51 -2.05 -2.56
CA VAL A 80 -8.80 -1.76 -1.32
C VAL A 80 -7.31 -1.69 -1.59
N VAL A 81 -6.70 -0.56 -1.23
CA VAL A 81 -5.25 -0.37 -1.26
C VAL A 81 -4.71 -0.42 0.17
N ASN A 82 -4.07 -1.53 0.51
CA ASN A 82 -3.35 -1.70 1.76
C ASN A 82 -1.95 -1.06 1.60
N ASN A 83 -1.88 0.26 1.84
CA ASN A 83 -0.64 1.03 1.69
C ASN A 83 -0.05 1.46 3.04
N ALA A 84 -0.85 1.58 4.10
CA ALA A 84 -0.36 1.97 5.41
C ALA A 84 0.84 1.11 5.84
N GLY A 85 1.89 1.76 6.31
CA GLY A 85 3.10 1.08 6.73
C GLY A 85 4.02 1.97 7.54
N ILE A 86 4.90 1.35 8.31
CA ILE A 86 5.97 2.01 9.06
C ILE A 86 7.30 1.34 8.78
N GLY A 87 8.40 2.12 8.85
CA GLY A 87 9.76 1.63 8.85
C GLY A 87 10.37 1.70 10.24
N ARG A 88 11.19 0.72 10.58
CA ARG A 88 12.13 0.76 11.70
C ARG A 88 13.43 0.17 11.23
N THR A 89 14.53 0.80 11.59
CA THR A 89 15.87 0.34 11.23
C THR A 89 16.50 -0.37 12.42
N GLY A 90 17.27 -1.41 12.15
CA GLY A 90 18.02 -2.16 13.15
C GLY A 90 18.43 -3.52 12.62
N SER A 91 19.64 -3.96 13.03
CA SER A 91 20.06 -5.35 12.86
C SER A 91 19.23 -6.27 13.75
N ILE A 92 19.25 -7.57 13.49
CA ILE A 92 18.49 -8.53 14.32
C ILE A 92 18.92 -8.54 15.78
N GLU A 93 20.17 -8.22 16.06
CA GLU A 93 20.73 -8.20 17.42
C GLU A 93 20.34 -6.93 18.19
N GLU A 94 20.22 -5.80 17.49
CA GLU A 94 20.01 -4.47 18.09
C GLU A 94 18.55 -4.02 18.07
N MET A 95 17.69 -4.73 17.34
CA MET A 95 16.29 -4.35 17.17
C MET A 95 15.51 -4.48 18.47
N ASP A 96 14.79 -3.44 18.85
CA ASP A 96 13.83 -3.48 19.93
C ASP A 96 12.67 -4.43 19.58
N LEU A 97 12.25 -5.25 20.54
CA LEU A 97 11.16 -6.20 20.32
C LEU A 97 9.81 -5.50 20.12
N ASP A 98 9.59 -4.34 20.74
CA ASP A 98 8.38 -3.55 20.53
C ASP A 98 8.37 -2.97 19.10
N ASP A 99 9.50 -2.48 18.59
CA ASP A 99 9.63 -2.06 17.19
C ASP A 99 9.39 -3.21 16.21
N TRP A 100 9.85 -4.42 16.53
CA TRP A 100 9.55 -5.61 15.74
C TRP A 100 8.03 -5.87 15.67
N HIS A 101 7.35 -5.87 16.82
CA HIS A 101 5.91 -6.10 16.87
C HIS A 101 5.13 -4.98 16.17
N ASP A 102 5.48 -3.73 16.40
CA ASP A 102 4.85 -2.58 15.72
C ASP A 102 4.93 -2.70 14.19
N VAL A 103 6.10 -3.08 13.66
CA VAL A 103 6.28 -3.26 12.22
C VAL A 103 5.42 -4.41 11.68
N LEU A 104 5.37 -5.54 12.36
CA LEU A 104 4.52 -6.67 11.95
C LEU A 104 3.03 -6.32 12.05
N ASP A 105 2.62 -5.66 13.13
CA ASP A 105 1.22 -5.32 13.37
C ASP A 105 0.68 -4.33 12.33
N VAL A 106 1.46 -3.33 11.98
CA VAL A 106 1.03 -2.35 10.97
C VAL A 106 1.18 -2.91 9.56
N ASN A 107 2.38 -3.40 9.19
CA ASN A 107 2.69 -3.71 7.79
C ASN A 107 2.10 -5.04 7.31
N LEU A 108 2.03 -6.06 8.18
CA LEU A 108 1.54 -7.39 7.83
C LEU A 108 0.11 -7.63 8.35
N THR A 109 -0.09 -7.49 9.66
CA THR A 109 -1.38 -7.76 10.29
C THR A 109 -2.44 -6.76 9.77
N GLY A 110 -2.08 -5.47 9.65
CA GLY A 110 -2.96 -4.45 9.08
C GLY A 110 -3.34 -4.73 7.62
N THR A 111 -2.39 -5.20 6.79
CA THR A 111 -2.68 -5.64 5.41
C THR A 111 -3.67 -6.82 5.38
N MET A 112 -3.48 -7.79 6.27
CA MET A 112 -4.39 -8.94 6.41
C MET A 112 -5.78 -8.47 6.88
N TYR A 113 -5.86 -7.55 7.84
CA TYR A 113 -7.13 -7.01 8.34
C TYR A 113 -7.90 -6.27 7.24
N GLY A 114 -7.24 -5.37 6.48
CA GLY A 114 -7.84 -4.66 5.36
C GLY A 114 -8.38 -5.61 4.30
N THR A 115 -7.59 -6.61 3.92
CA THR A 115 -8.00 -7.66 2.98
C THR A 115 -9.20 -8.43 3.51
N ARG A 116 -9.12 -8.95 4.74
CA ARG A 116 -10.18 -9.76 5.34
C ARG A 116 -11.51 -9.02 5.46
N ALA A 117 -11.50 -7.78 5.92
CA ALA A 117 -12.70 -6.98 6.10
C ALA A 117 -13.37 -6.65 4.75
N ALA A 118 -12.58 -6.40 3.71
CA ALA A 118 -13.08 -6.01 2.40
C ALA A 118 -13.61 -7.18 1.55
N LEU A 119 -13.08 -8.39 1.72
CA LEU A 119 -13.39 -9.55 0.86
C LEU A 119 -14.88 -9.80 0.62
N PRO A 120 -15.78 -9.75 1.64
CA PRO A 120 -17.21 -9.98 1.40
C PRO A 120 -17.84 -8.99 0.42
N HIS A 121 -17.34 -7.75 0.42
CA HIS A 121 -17.84 -6.66 -0.43
C HIS A 121 -17.20 -6.70 -1.82
N LEU A 122 -15.89 -7.03 -1.90
CA LEU A 122 -15.17 -7.16 -3.16
C LEU A 122 -15.70 -8.32 -4.01
N LYS A 123 -16.13 -9.42 -3.40
CA LYS A 123 -16.82 -10.53 -4.10
C LYS A 123 -18.11 -10.07 -4.78
N ALA A 124 -18.82 -9.10 -4.23
CA ALA A 124 -20.08 -8.59 -4.80
C ALA A 124 -19.87 -7.64 -5.98
N THR A 125 -18.63 -7.21 -6.21
CA THR A 125 -18.28 -6.19 -7.23
C THR A 125 -17.24 -6.67 -8.23
N ASP A 126 -16.82 -7.93 -8.18
CA ASP A 126 -15.63 -8.46 -8.89
C ASP A 126 -14.41 -7.54 -8.68
N GLY A 127 -14.22 -7.13 -7.42
CA GLY A 127 -13.29 -6.10 -7.02
C GLY A 127 -11.85 -6.56 -6.89
N CYS A 128 -10.99 -5.70 -6.34
CA CYS A 128 -9.60 -6.07 -6.16
C CYS A 128 -8.96 -5.51 -4.89
N VAL A 129 -7.91 -6.21 -4.44
CA VAL A 129 -6.99 -5.78 -3.39
C VAL A 129 -5.63 -5.46 -4.01
N ILE A 130 -5.06 -4.32 -3.62
CA ILE A 130 -3.70 -3.93 -3.97
C ILE A 130 -2.90 -3.77 -2.67
N ASN A 131 -1.87 -4.59 -2.51
CA ASN A 131 -0.98 -4.54 -1.35
C ASN A 131 0.30 -3.78 -1.71
N VAL A 132 0.61 -2.71 -0.99
CA VAL A 132 1.89 -2.02 -1.17
C VAL A 132 2.97 -2.74 -0.36
N GLY A 133 3.73 -3.56 -1.09
CA GLY A 133 4.90 -4.29 -0.61
C GLY A 133 6.15 -3.40 -0.52
N SER A 134 7.28 -3.95 -0.95
CA SER A 134 8.58 -3.28 -1.10
C SER A 134 9.52 -4.18 -1.90
N ILE A 135 10.56 -3.61 -2.50
CA ILE A 135 11.71 -4.41 -2.97
C ILE A 135 12.29 -5.27 -1.85
N TYR A 136 12.25 -4.81 -0.59
CA TYR A 136 12.70 -5.59 0.57
C TYR A 136 11.77 -6.76 0.95
N GLY A 137 10.65 -6.92 0.25
CA GLY A 137 9.88 -8.15 0.24
C GLY A 137 10.34 -9.17 -0.82
N LEU A 138 11.24 -8.77 -1.74
CA LEU A 138 11.78 -9.58 -2.82
C LEU A 138 13.26 -9.87 -2.63
N VAL A 139 14.01 -8.90 -2.11
CA VAL A 139 15.45 -8.99 -1.81
C VAL A 139 15.74 -8.47 -0.41
N ALA A 140 16.91 -8.80 0.13
CA ALA A 140 17.32 -8.31 1.44
C ALA A 140 17.90 -6.88 1.36
N GLY A 141 17.78 -6.15 2.47
CA GLY A 141 18.46 -4.88 2.68
C GLY A 141 19.10 -4.81 4.07
N PRO A 142 20.18 -4.07 4.26
CA PRO A 142 20.83 -3.93 5.56
C PRO A 142 19.91 -3.19 6.54
N ASN A 143 19.98 -3.54 7.81
CA ASN A 143 19.26 -2.90 8.91
C ASN A 143 17.73 -2.76 8.70
N ALA A 144 17.12 -3.64 7.93
CA ALA A 144 15.69 -3.62 7.63
C ALA A 144 14.97 -4.92 8.03
N THR A 145 15.46 -5.62 9.06
CA THR A 145 15.07 -7.00 9.36
C THR A 145 13.57 -7.18 9.55
N ALA A 146 12.93 -6.43 10.45
CA ALA A 146 11.48 -6.53 10.67
C ALA A 146 10.69 -6.09 9.44
N TYR A 147 11.09 -4.99 8.81
CA TYR A 147 10.43 -4.45 7.63
C TYR A 147 10.50 -5.44 6.46
N ALA A 148 11.68 -5.99 6.16
CA ALA A 148 11.86 -6.97 5.10
C ALA A 148 11.05 -8.25 5.36
N ALA A 149 11.06 -8.76 6.61
CA ALA A 149 10.26 -9.91 6.99
C ALA A 149 8.76 -9.65 6.78
N ALA A 150 8.23 -8.51 7.24
CA ALA A 150 6.83 -8.13 7.04
C ALA A 150 6.48 -8.01 5.54
N LYS A 151 7.32 -7.33 4.75
CA LYS A 151 7.05 -7.11 3.32
C LYS A 151 7.19 -8.39 2.49
N ALA A 152 8.08 -9.32 2.87
CA ALA A 152 8.14 -10.66 2.28
C ALA A 152 6.88 -11.49 2.59
N ALA A 153 6.38 -11.39 3.83
CA ALA A 153 5.13 -12.02 4.21
C ALA A 153 3.93 -11.44 3.44
N VAL A 154 3.86 -10.11 3.25
CA VAL A 154 2.83 -9.44 2.43
C VAL A 154 2.88 -9.93 0.97
N ALA A 155 4.09 -10.07 0.40
CA ALA A 155 4.25 -10.58 -0.97
C ALA A 155 3.71 -12.01 -1.13
N ASN A 156 3.89 -12.87 -0.10
CA ASN A 156 3.33 -14.22 -0.16
C ASN A 156 1.85 -14.27 0.22
N LEU A 157 1.38 -13.43 1.16
CA LEU A 157 -0.03 -13.26 1.48
C LEU A 157 -0.83 -12.87 0.22
N THR A 158 -0.29 -11.94 -0.59
CA THR A 158 -0.86 -11.53 -1.88
C THR A 158 -1.11 -12.74 -2.79
N ARG A 159 -0.13 -13.63 -2.94
CA ARG A 159 -0.26 -14.84 -3.77
C ARG A 159 -1.29 -15.82 -3.22
N SER A 160 -1.25 -16.07 -1.91
CA SER A 160 -2.16 -16.99 -1.24
C SER A 160 -3.62 -16.56 -1.39
N VAL A 161 -3.91 -15.29 -1.04
CA VAL A 161 -5.27 -14.75 -1.15
C VAL A 161 -5.75 -14.69 -2.62
N ALA A 162 -4.85 -14.39 -3.57
CA ALA A 162 -5.18 -14.41 -4.98
C ALA A 162 -5.63 -15.80 -5.46
N VAL A 163 -4.96 -16.86 -5.01
CA VAL A 163 -5.33 -18.24 -5.35
C VAL A 163 -6.65 -18.64 -4.70
N ASP A 164 -6.86 -18.25 -3.44
CA ASP A 164 -8.06 -18.62 -2.67
C ASP A 164 -9.35 -17.98 -3.20
N TYR A 165 -9.27 -16.80 -3.84
CA TYR A 165 -10.44 -16.00 -4.21
C TYR A 165 -10.57 -15.67 -5.70
N ALA A 166 -9.71 -16.22 -6.56
CA ALA A 166 -9.75 -15.98 -8.01
C ALA A 166 -11.07 -16.47 -8.64
N ASP A 167 -11.58 -17.61 -8.23
CA ASP A 167 -12.86 -18.18 -8.70
C ASP A 167 -14.09 -17.47 -8.13
N GLU A 168 -13.90 -16.64 -7.10
CA GLU A 168 -14.93 -15.76 -6.56
C GLU A 168 -14.86 -14.33 -7.16
N GLY A 169 -14.11 -14.12 -8.25
CA GLY A 169 -14.02 -12.86 -8.99
C GLY A 169 -13.09 -11.82 -8.37
N VAL A 170 -12.42 -12.09 -7.24
CA VAL A 170 -11.54 -11.11 -6.58
C VAL A 170 -10.11 -11.25 -7.08
N ARG A 171 -9.52 -10.14 -7.56
CA ARG A 171 -8.11 -10.07 -7.91
C ARG A 171 -7.28 -9.49 -6.75
N VAL A 172 -6.12 -10.08 -6.47
CA VAL A 172 -5.23 -9.61 -5.41
C VAL A 172 -3.82 -9.50 -5.95
N ASN A 173 -3.26 -8.28 -5.93
CA ASN A 173 -1.93 -8.01 -6.48
C ASN A 173 -1.10 -7.16 -5.52
N GLY A 174 0.20 -7.26 -5.65
CA GLY A 174 1.18 -6.47 -4.91
C GLY A 174 1.92 -5.48 -5.81
N ILE A 175 2.29 -4.36 -5.26
CA ILE A 175 3.28 -3.43 -5.83
C ILE A 175 4.49 -3.46 -4.90
N CYS A 176 5.68 -3.58 -5.46
CA CYS A 176 6.93 -3.58 -4.70
C CYS A 176 7.77 -2.35 -5.09
N PRO A 177 7.52 -1.18 -4.46
CA PRO A 177 8.29 0.02 -4.74
C PRO A 177 9.77 -0.16 -4.38
N GLY A 178 10.64 0.47 -5.16
CA GLY A 178 11.99 0.76 -4.77
C GLY A 178 12.07 1.95 -3.81
N PHE A 179 13.09 2.76 -3.95
CA PHE A 179 13.23 3.98 -3.18
C PHE A 179 12.41 5.11 -3.81
N VAL A 180 11.50 5.68 -3.01
CA VAL A 180 10.53 6.71 -3.44
C VAL A 180 10.65 7.91 -2.52
N GLU A 181 10.61 9.12 -3.05
CA GLU A 181 10.58 10.36 -2.26
C GLU A 181 9.25 10.50 -1.52
N THR A 182 9.27 10.26 -0.20
CA THR A 182 8.10 10.30 0.67
C THR A 182 8.49 10.82 2.05
N PRO A 183 7.54 11.21 2.91
CA PRO A 183 7.86 11.53 4.30
C PRO A 183 8.56 10.39 5.06
N MET A 184 8.33 9.14 4.68
CA MET A 184 8.98 7.97 5.31
C MET A 184 10.48 7.90 4.98
N THR A 185 10.90 8.36 3.81
CA THR A 185 12.30 8.28 3.33
C THR A 185 13.03 9.60 3.45
N ALA A 186 12.33 10.70 3.76
CA ALA A 186 12.88 12.06 3.76
C ALA A 186 14.11 12.19 4.65
N GLU A 187 14.02 11.75 5.92
CA GLU A 187 15.15 11.82 6.87
C GLU A 187 16.37 11.02 6.37
N ALA A 188 16.15 9.83 5.81
CA ALA A 188 17.23 9.01 5.28
C ALA A 188 17.92 9.68 4.07
N PHE A 189 17.17 10.41 3.27
CA PHE A 189 17.68 11.13 2.09
C PHE A 189 18.34 12.47 2.41
N GLU A 190 18.24 12.98 3.64
CA GLU A 190 19.04 14.11 4.10
C GLU A 190 20.55 13.75 4.21
N ALA A 191 20.87 12.47 4.33
CA ALA A 191 22.24 11.99 4.28
C ALA A 191 22.70 11.82 2.82
N ASP A 192 23.48 12.76 2.31
CA ASP A 192 24.01 12.78 0.93
C ASP A 192 24.62 11.43 0.52
N GLU A 193 25.37 10.78 1.42
CA GLU A 193 26.01 9.49 1.17
C GLU A 193 24.99 8.38 0.88
N PHE A 194 23.91 8.34 1.65
CA PHE A 194 22.84 7.34 1.44
C PHE A 194 22.06 7.63 0.16
N TYR A 195 21.75 8.90 -0.10
CA TYR A 195 21.04 9.28 -1.34
C TYR A 195 21.86 8.93 -2.58
N GLU A 196 23.16 9.24 -2.60
CA GLU A 196 24.07 8.88 -3.71
C GLU A 196 24.25 7.38 -3.84
N TYR A 197 24.29 6.63 -2.73
CA TYR A 197 24.31 5.16 -2.77
C TYR A 197 23.05 4.62 -3.44
N VAL A 198 21.87 5.08 -3.03
CA VAL A 198 20.58 4.65 -3.63
C VAL A 198 20.55 4.98 -5.11
N ARG A 199 20.92 6.21 -5.46
CA ARG A 199 20.94 6.69 -6.85
C ARG A 199 21.93 5.89 -7.71
N GLY A 200 23.11 5.63 -7.20
CA GLY A 200 24.16 4.88 -7.89
C GLY A 200 23.86 3.39 -8.04
N SER A 201 23.07 2.82 -7.11
CA SER A 201 22.65 1.42 -7.14
C SER A 201 21.34 1.19 -7.91
N THR A 202 20.60 2.25 -8.23
CA THR A 202 19.40 2.15 -9.06
C THR A 202 19.78 2.30 -10.53
N PRO A 203 19.53 1.32 -11.42
CA PRO A 203 19.91 1.39 -12.84
C PRO A 203 19.37 2.63 -13.58
N MET A 204 18.17 3.12 -13.20
CA MET A 204 17.61 4.37 -13.75
C MET A 204 18.30 5.64 -13.22
N GLY A 205 19.24 5.53 -12.27
CA GLY A 205 20.08 6.62 -11.77
C GLY A 205 19.36 7.66 -10.90
N ARG A 206 18.18 7.34 -10.36
CA ARG A 206 17.37 8.25 -9.54
C ARG A 206 16.44 7.49 -8.60
N VAL A 207 15.91 8.19 -7.61
CA VAL A 207 14.75 7.73 -6.81
C VAL A 207 13.46 7.97 -7.59
N ALA A 208 12.40 7.26 -7.23
CA ALA A 208 11.08 7.43 -7.84
C ALA A 208 10.28 8.55 -7.15
N GLN A 209 9.32 9.09 -7.87
CA GLN A 209 8.26 9.94 -7.30
C GLN A 209 7.02 9.09 -6.97
N PRO A 210 6.20 9.47 -5.98
CA PRO A 210 4.99 8.73 -5.59
C PRO A 210 4.02 8.44 -6.74
N GLU A 211 3.90 9.36 -7.70
CA GLU A 211 3.03 9.27 -8.88
C GLU A 211 3.42 8.10 -9.80
N GLU A 212 4.72 7.73 -9.82
CA GLU A 212 5.22 6.60 -10.63
C GLU A 212 4.73 5.26 -10.06
N ILE A 213 4.47 5.20 -8.74
CA ILE A 213 3.85 4.04 -8.10
C ILE A 213 2.34 4.03 -8.32
N ALA A 214 1.71 5.21 -8.28
CA ALA A 214 0.27 5.35 -8.46
C ALA A 214 -0.21 4.88 -9.84
N GLY A 215 0.60 5.05 -10.90
CA GLY A 215 0.28 4.55 -12.24
C GLY A 215 0.09 3.04 -12.30
N ILE A 216 0.91 2.27 -11.59
CA ILE A 216 0.77 0.81 -11.50
C ILE A 216 -0.45 0.44 -10.63
N ALA A 217 -0.71 1.17 -9.56
CA ALA A 217 -1.91 0.97 -8.75
C ALA A 217 -3.19 1.18 -9.58
N LEU A 218 -3.23 2.21 -10.42
CA LEU A 218 -4.35 2.47 -11.34
C LEU A 218 -4.53 1.32 -12.34
N PHE A 219 -3.45 0.85 -12.97
CA PHE A 219 -3.52 -0.28 -13.89
C PHE A 219 -4.10 -1.52 -13.19
N LEU A 220 -3.56 -1.89 -12.03
CA LEU A 220 -4.00 -3.08 -11.28
C LEU A 220 -5.45 -2.97 -10.79
N ALA A 221 -5.94 -1.76 -10.50
CA ALA A 221 -7.32 -1.51 -10.11
C ALA A 221 -8.30 -1.55 -11.28
N SER A 222 -7.85 -1.34 -12.52
CA SER A 222 -8.69 -1.21 -13.70
C SER A 222 -9.01 -2.53 -14.39
N ASP A 223 -9.94 -2.50 -15.36
CA ASP A 223 -10.29 -3.64 -16.20
C ASP A 223 -9.14 -4.06 -17.14
N ALA A 224 -8.17 -3.19 -17.38
CA ALA A 224 -6.95 -3.54 -18.13
C ALA A 224 -6.13 -4.66 -17.45
N ALA A 225 -6.33 -4.84 -16.13
CA ALA A 225 -5.71 -5.92 -15.35
C ALA A 225 -6.66 -7.09 -15.07
N SER A 226 -7.73 -7.27 -15.85
CA SER A 226 -8.77 -8.30 -15.61
C SER A 226 -8.24 -9.74 -15.55
N TYR A 227 -7.07 -10.03 -16.13
CA TYR A 227 -6.43 -11.35 -16.08
C TYR A 227 -5.13 -11.35 -15.27
N VAL A 228 -4.97 -10.32 -14.38
CA VAL A 228 -3.77 -10.16 -13.53
C VAL A 228 -4.17 -10.37 -12.08
N THR A 229 -3.71 -11.48 -11.48
CA THR A 229 -3.88 -11.76 -10.05
C THR A 229 -2.67 -12.54 -9.52
N GLY A 230 -2.32 -12.37 -8.25
CA GLY A 230 -1.21 -13.05 -7.58
C GLY A 230 0.18 -12.53 -7.90
N VAL A 231 0.31 -11.44 -8.67
CA VAL A 231 1.62 -10.86 -8.99
C VAL A 231 2.08 -9.87 -7.91
N ASN A 232 3.39 -9.76 -7.75
CA ASN A 232 4.04 -8.68 -7.00
C ASN A 232 4.94 -7.94 -8.00
N VAL A 233 4.54 -6.73 -8.39
CA VAL A 233 5.17 -5.96 -9.46
C VAL A 233 6.26 -5.06 -8.87
N PRO A 234 7.55 -5.27 -9.17
CA PRO A 234 8.61 -4.32 -8.83
C PRO A 234 8.41 -3.00 -9.60
N VAL A 235 8.47 -1.89 -8.88
CA VAL A 235 8.49 -0.53 -9.44
C VAL A 235 9.66 0.19 -8.82
N ASP A 236 10.86 -0.12 -9.28
CA ASP A 236 12.11 0.06 -8.53
C ASP A 236 13.28 0.62 -9.36
N GLY A 237 13.01 1.07 -10.58
CA GLY A 237 14.04 1.60 -11.47
C GLY A 237 15.11 0.57 -11.87
N GLY A 238 14.81 -0.74 -11.74
CA GLY A 238 15.69 -1.85 -12.07
C GLY A 238 16.55 -2.36 -10.90
N TRP A 239 16.29 -1.88 -9.68
CA TRP A 239 17.05 -2.28 -8.47
C TRP A 239 17.12 -3.80 -8.28
N THR A 240 16.00 -4.51 -8.44
CA THR A 240 15.93 -5.97 -8.24
C THR A 240 16.28 -6.79 -9.47
N ALA A 241 16.61 -6.16 -10.60
CA ALA A 241 16.92 -6.84 -11.86
C ALA A 241 18.42 -7.15 -12.03
N GLN A 242 19.27 -6.77 -11.09
CA GLN A 242 20.73 -6.93 -11.13
C GLN A 242 21.25 -7.91 -10.08
#